data_8686e63826322defe9831d09b71fa87a
#
_entry.id   8686e63826322defe9831d09b71fa87a
#
_cell.length_a   1.000
_cell.length_b   1.000
_cell.length_c   1.000
_cell.angle_alpha   90.00
_cell.angle_beta   90.00
_cell.angle_gamma   90.00
#
_symmetry.space_group_name_H-M   'P 1'
#
loop_
_entity.id
_entity.type
_entity.pdbx_description
1 polymer ?
#
loop_
_entity_poly.entity_id
_entity_poly.type
_entity_poly.pdbx_seq_one_letter_code
_entity_poly.pdbx_strand_id
1 'polypeptide(L)'
;MFRVKAALQQTTGLLAACRQSPTLLAARYRVSPLSQRRLYTSEPREGAAGGRVFETTAAQFDKDVLDSDVPTIVDFYADWCQPCKMLGPLITKAVEENGRVNLAKINVDENLELAGDYKIGSLPTVMAFRGGEPVAAFIGMRPPAAIAEFIKDVAEGTEVGSAGRSK
;
A
#
# COMPACT_ATOMS: atom_id res chain seq x y z
N MET A 1 -34.94 70.59 -35.75
CA MET A 1 -34.67 70.97 -37.17
C MET A 1 -33.63 69.96 -37.72
N PHE A 2 -33.98 69.42 -38.89
CA PHE A 2 -33.19 68.57 -39.81
C PHE A 2 -32.85 67.16 -39.29
N ARG A 3 -33.57 66.09 -39.71
CA ARG A 3 -33.63 65.38 -41.00
C ARG A 3 -32.20 65.04 -41.48
N VAL A 4 -31.86 63.74 -41.76
CA VAL A 4 -32.22 63.01 -42.97
C VAL A 4 -31.66 61.57 -42.89
N LYS A 5 -32.50 60.59 -43.14
CA LYS A 5 -32.46 59.48 -44.11
C LYS A 5 -31.21 58.58 -44.14
N ALA A 6 -31.38 57.38 -43.78
CA ALA A 6 -31.56 56.19 -44.65
C ALA A 6 -30.52 55.97 -45.74
N ALA A 7 -29.79 54.93 -45.66
CA ALA A 7 -29.46 54.07 -46.81
C ALA A 7 -29.17 52.63 -46.38
N LEU A 8 -30.10 51.84 -46.79
CA LEU A 8 -29.98 50.38 -46.90
C LEU A 8 -28.93 50.06 -47.97
N GLN A 9 -27.98 49.26 -47.67
CA GLN A 9 -27.32 48.46 -48.69
C GLN A 9 -26.91 47.10 -48.14
N GLN A 10 -27.65 46.12 -48.63
CA GLN A 10 -27.33 44.70 -48.58
C GLN A 10 -26.08 44.46 -49.39
N THR A 11 -25.13 43.77 -48.83
CA THR A 11 -24.22 42.94 -49.63
C THR A 11 -24.09 41.61 -48.94
N THR A 12 -24.69 40.68 -49.60
CA THR A 12 -24.43 39.22 -49.52
C THR A 12 -22.96 38.95 -49.69
N GLY A 13 -22.41 38.07 -48.86
CA GLY A 13 -21.21 37.41 -49.31
C GLY A 13 -20.31 36.86 -48.20
N LEU A 14 -20.34 35.61 -48.23
CA LEU A 14 -19.30 34.63 -47.86
C LEU A 14 -19.26 34.14 -46.42
N LEU A 15 -19.91 33.04 -46.30
CA LEU A 15 -19.61 31.98 -45.35
C LEU A 15 -18.11 31.61 -45.40
N ALA A 16 -17.34 32.10 -44.46
CA ALA A 16 -16.05 31.52 -44.14
C ALA A 16 -16.24 30.78 -42.82
N ALA A 17 -16.44 29.50 -42.94
CA ALA A 17 -16.49 28.57 -41.83
C ALA A 17 -15.15 28.57 -41.09
N CYS A 18 -15.05 29.38 -40.07
CA CYS A 18 -13.95 29.26 -39.10
C CYS A 18 -14.25 27.99 -38.27
N ARG A 19 -13.78 26.88 -38.78
CA ARG A 19 -13.65 25.65 -37.99
C ARG A 19 -12.61 25.92 -36.90
N GLN A 20 -13.03 26.51 -35.82
CA GLN A 20 -12.29 26.47 -34.59
C GLN A 20 -12.42 25.03 -34.06
N SER A 21 -11.44 24.24 -34.34
CA SER A 21 -11.23 22.99 -33.65
C SER A 21 -10.99 23.33 -32.16
N PRO A 22 -11.83 22.86 -31.25
CA PRO A 22 -11.46 22.87 -29.84
C PRO A 22 -10.38 21.82 -29.70
N THR A 23 -9.13 22.27 -29.68
CA THR A 23 -8.05 21.43 -29.19
C THR A 23 -8.31 21.28 -27.69
N LEU A 24 -9.23 20.41 -27.37
CA LEU A 24 -9.36 19.87 -26.03
C LEU A 24 -8.02 19.22 -25.73
N LEU A 25 -7.22 19.95 -24.97
CA LEU A 25 -6.12 19.40 -24.21
C LEU A 25 -6.75 18.44 -23.22
N ALA A 26 -7.21 17.30 -23.73
CA ALA A 26 -7.53 16.17 -22.91
C ALA A 26 -6.20 15.75 -22.27
N ALA A 27 -5.93 16.32 -21.11
CA ALA A 27 -5.03 15.71 -20.18
C ALA A 27 -5.42 14.23 -20.12
N ARG A 28 -4.68 13.42 -20.85
CA ARG A 28 -4.76 11.98 -20.75
C ARG A 28 -4.30 11.60 -19.36
N TYR A 29 -5.18 11.82 -18.39
CA TYR A 29 -5.15 11.05 -17.18
C TYR A 29 -5.36 9.61 -17.65
N ARG A 30 -4.27 8.94 -17.92
CA ARG A 30 -4.29 7.50 -18.06
C ARG A 30 -4.73 6.97 -16.71
N VAL A 31 -6.02 6.85 -16.53
CA VAL A 31 -6.56 5.89 -15.59
C VAL A 31 -5.98 4.58 -16.09
N SER A 32 -4.96 4.10 -15.43
CA SER A 32 -4.46 2.74 -15.64
C SER A 32 -5.70 1.84 -15.61
N PRO A 33 -5.91 1.00 -16.62
CA PRO A 33 -7.01 0.07 -16.55
C PRO A 33 -6.84 -0.63 -15.21
N LEU A 34 -7.89 -0.57 -14.39
CA LEU A 34 -8.02 -1.29 -13.15
C LEU A 34 -7.22 -2.56 -13.28
N SER A 35 -6.05 -2.58 -12.62
CA SER A 35 -5.21 -3.76 -12.60
C SER A 35 -6.18 -4.88 -12.25
N GLN A 36 -6.27 -5.83 -13.14
CA GLN A 36 -7.10 -7.00 -12.97
C GLN A 36 -6.89 -7.42 -11.52
N ARG A 37 -7.92 -7.20 -10.70
CA ARG A 37 -7.97 -7.78 -9.38
C ARG A 37 -7.71 -9.25 -9.65
N ARG A 38 -6.45 -9.68 -9.51
CA ARG A 38 -6.15 -11.08 -9.43
C ARG A 38 -7.05 -11.56 -8.31
N LEU A 39 -8.06 -12.30 -8.69
CA LEU A 39 -8.87 -13.02 -7.71
C LEU A 39 -7.86 -13.81 -6.90
N TYR A 40 -7.55 -13.28 -5.71
CA TYR A 40 -6.69 -13.96 -4.78
C TYR A 40 -7.44 -15.23 -4.37
N THR A 41 -7.16 -16.30 -5.07
CA THR A 41 -7.56 -17.62 -4.62
C THR A 41 -6.75 -17.89 -3.37
N SER A 42 -7.43 -18.03 -2.25
CA SER A 42 -6.87 -18.28 -0.91
C SER A 42 -6.11 -19.60 -0.77
N GLU A 43 -5.69 -20.19 -1.88
CA GLU A 43 -4.88 -21.38 -1.88
C GLU A 43 -3.41 -20.99 -1.79
N PRO A 44 -2.70 -21.35 -0.69
CA PRO A 44 -1.25 -21.23 -0.64
C PRO A 44 -0.69 -22.04 -1.81
N ARG A 45 0.04 -21.38 -2.70
CA ARG A 45 0.81 -22.11 -3.71
C ARG A 45 1.79 -23.00 -2.96
N GLU A 46 1.55 -24.30 -2.99
CA GLU A 46 2.49 -25.28 -2.49
C GLU A 46 3.84 -25.06 -3.20
N GLY A 47 4.84 -24.59 -2.46
CA GLY A 47 6.20 -24.39 -2.97
C GLY A 47 6.83 -23.02 -2.72
N ALA A 48 6.11 -22.01 -2.24
CA ALA A 48 6.74 -20.77 -1.80
C ALA A 48 7.34 -20.98 -0.41
N ALA A 49 8.65 -21.21 -0.34
CA ALA A 49 9.35 -21.33 0.94
C ALA A 49 9.36 -19.96 1.65
N GLY A 50 8.63 -19.86 2.75
CA GLY A 50 8.69 -18.75 3.69
C GLY A 50 9.83 -18.92 4.70
N GLY A 51 9.79 -18.16 5.79
CA GLY A 51 10.79 -18.22 6.86
C GLY A 51 11.99 -17.31 6.62
N ARG A 52 12.00 -16.52 5.57
CA ARG A 52 13.05 -15.53 5.31
C ARG A 52 12.92 -14.33 6.23
N VAL A 53 14.06 -13.91 6.79
CA VAL A 53 14.17 -12.68 7.58
C VAL A 53 15.15 -11.75 6.87
N PHE A 54 14.72 -10.52 6.58
CA PHE A 54 15.53 -9.55 5.84
C PHE A 54 15.17 -8.11 6.25
N GLU A 55 16.09 -7.21 6.00
CA GLU A 55 15.83 -5.78 6.10
C GLU A 55 15.42 -5.25 4.72
N THR A 56 14.50 -4.29 4.69
CA THR A 56 14.07 -3.63 3.47
C THR A 56 13.93 -2.13 3.68
N THR A 57 13.83 -1.40 2.59
CA THR A 57 13.71 0.07 2.57
C THR A 57 12.44 0.47 1.83
N ALA A 58 12.02 1.75 1.96
CA ALA A 58 10.89 2.29 1.21
C ALA A 58 11.02 2.04 -0.30
N ALA A 59 12.23 2.14 -0.86
CA ALA A 59 12.48 1.92 -2.29
C ALA A 59 12.28 0.45 -2.75
N GLN A 60 12.40 -0.50 -1.84
CA GLN A 60 12.30 -1.94 -2.12
C GLN A 60 11.00 -2.55 -1.60
N PHE A 61 10.24 -1.79 -0.83
CA PHE A 61 9.05 -2.27 -0.12
C PHE A 61 8.03 -2.91 -1.06
N ASP A 62 7.72 -2.27 -2.17
CA ASP A 62 6.75 -2.78 -3.14
C ASP A 62 7.16 -4.17 -3.63
N LYS A 63 8.42 -4.31 -4.04
CA LYS A 63 8.95 -5.57 -4.56
C LYS A 63 9.07 -6.65 -3.49
N ASP A 64 9.55 -6.28 -2.30
CA ASP A 64 9.89 -7.25 -1.25
C ASP A 64 8.66 -7.68 -0.44
N VAL A 65 7.67 -6.80 -0.32
CA VAL A 65 6.49 -6.99 0.54
C VAL A 65 5.20 -7.08 -0.27
N LEU A 66 4.90 -6.07 -1.12
CA LEU A 66 3.61 -6.00 -1.81
C LEU A 66 3.51 -7.00 -2.97
N ASP A 67 4.58 -7.19 -3.73
CA ASP A 67 4.64 -8.14 -4.85
C ASP A 67 4.98 -9.57 -4.40
N SER A 68 5.16 -9.79 -3.10
CA SER A 68 5.51 -11.11 -2.55
C SER A 68 4.37 -12.10 -2.70
N ASP A 69 4.65 -13.28 -3.25
CA ASP A 69 3.72 -14.42 -3.28
C ASP A 69 3.55 -15.07 -1.88
N VAL A 70 4.49 -14.82 -0.97
CA VAL A 70 4.48 -15.33 0.41
C VAL A 70 3.95 -14.23 1.34
N PRO A 71 3.03 -14.54 2.26
CA PRO A 71 2.62 -13.57 3.26
C PRO A 71 3.82 -13.03 4.02
N THR A 72 3.92 -11.70 4.13
CA THR A 72 5.07 -11.04 4.73
C THR A 72 4.66 -10.23 5.94
N ILE A 73 5.32 -10.46 7.06
CA ILE A 73 5.20 -9.68 8.27
C ILE A 73 6.23 -8.56 8.21
N VAL A 74 5.82 -7.35 8.52
CA VAL A 74 6.68 -6.16 8.55
C VAL A 74 6.80 -5.67 9.97
N ASP A 75 8.03 -5.64 10.49
CA ASP A 75 8.37 -5.09 11.80
C ASP A 75 8.91 -3.66 11.63
N PHE A 76 8.11 -2.68 11.97
CA PHE A 76 8.51 -1.28 12.01
C PHE A 76 9.21 -0.98 13.33
N TYR A 77 10.50 -0.72 13.28
CA TYR A 77 11.36 -0.51 14.45
C TYR A 77 12.21 0.76 14.34
N ALA A 78 12.88 1.12 15.44
CA ALA A 78 13.95 2.11 15.45
C ALA A 78 15.05 1.65 16.42
N ASP A 79 16.29 2.12 16.20
CA ASP A 79 17.45 1.70 16.98
C ASP A 79 17.39 2.15 18.45
N TRP A 80 16.75 3.26 18.73
CA TRP A 80 16.55 3.77 20.10
C TRP A 80 15.40 3.09 20.84
N CYS A 81 14.56 2.30 20.14
CA CYS A 81 13.35 1.68 20.70
C CYS A 81 13.70 0.41 21.49
N GLN A 82 13.70 0.48 22.81
CA GLN A 82 14.00 -0.67 23.67
C GLN A 82 13.00 -1.84 23.52
N PRO A 83 11.66 -1.60 23.50
CA PRO A 83 10.73 -2.71 23.29
C PRO A 83 10.91 -3.37 21.90
N CYS A 84 11.34 -2.63 20.86
CA CYS A 84 11.62 -3.21 19.55
C CYS A 84 12.79 -4.22 19.63
N LYS A 85 13.84 -3.90 20.40
CA LYS A 85 14.99 -4.81 20.61
C LYS A 85 14.61 -6.10 21.30
N MET A 86 13.56 -6.08 22.13
CA MET A 86 13.05 -7.29 22.78
C MET A 86 12.09 -8.07 21.87
N LEU A 87 11.27 -7.38 21.08
CA LEU A 87 10.29 -8.00 20.20
C LEU A 87 10.93 -8.65 18.98
N GLY A 88 11.91 -7.98 18.36
CA GLY A 88 12.56 -8.43 17.13
C GLY A 88 13.03 -9.90 17.16
N PRO A 89 13.82 -10.33 18.16
CA PRO A 89 14.24 -11.73 18.26
C PRO A 89 13.07 -12.72 18.41
N LEU A 90 11.99 -12.33 19.10
CA LEU A 90 10.83 -13.18 19.31
C LEU A 90 10.06 -13.40 18.01
N ILE A 91 9.85 -12.34 17.22
CA ILE A 91 9.20 -12.45 15.92
C ILE A 91 10.08 -13.23 14.94
N THR A 92 11.37 -12.94 14.90
CA THR A 92 12.33 -13.65 14.05
C THR A 92 12.24 -15.15 14.28
N LYS A 93 12.39 -15.58 15.53
CA LYS A 93 12.29 -16.98 15.90
C LYS A 93 10.96 -17.61 15.48
N ALA A 94 9.84 -16.93 15.76
CA ALA A 94 8.51 -17.46 15.46
C ALA A 94 8.23 -17.56 13.94
N VAL A 95 8.79 -16.64 13.13
CA VAL A 95 8.71 -16.70 11.66
C VAL A 95 9.55 -17.84 11.10
N GLU A 96 10.78 -18.03 11.59
CA GLU A 96 11.66 -19.13 11.19
C GLU A 96 11.05 -20.49 11.55
N GLU A 97 10.45 -20.62 12.74
CA GLU A 97 9.78 -21.84 13.18
C GLU A 97 8.49 -22.12 12.36
N ASN A 98 7.76 -21.09 11.93
CA ASN A 98 6.57 -21.27 11.10
C ASN A 98 6.91 -21.66 9.66
N GLY A 99 7.93 -21.05 9.05
CA GLY A 99 8.44 -21.37 7.71
C GLY A 99 7.48 -21.07 6.55
N ARG A 100 6.32 -20.44 6.76
CA ARG A 100 5.31 -20.15 5.73
C ARG A 100 5.08 -18.66 5.50
N VAL A 101 5.68 -17.81 6.30
CA VAL A 101 5.64 -16.35 6.18
C VAL A 101 7.05 -15.78 6.16
N ASN A 102 7.22 -14.60 5.59
CA ASN A 102 8.48 -13.87 5.64
C ASN A 102 8.43 -12.79 6.72
N LEU A 103 9.59 -12.31 7.17
CA LEU A 103 9.75 -11.14 8.03
C LEU A 103 10.61 -10.09 7.33
N ALA A 104 10.04 -8.95 7.04
CA ALA A 104 10.74 -7.76 6.61
C ALA A 104 10.89 -6.80 7.80
N LYS A 105 12.07 -6.26 8.00
CA LYS A 105 12.35 -5.26 9.05
C LYS A 105 12.58 -3.91 8.41
N ILE A 106 11.97 -2.87 8.97
CA ILE A 106 12.03 -1.49 8.46
C ILE A 106 12.37 -0.54 9.60
N ASN A 107 13.51 0.13 9.46
CA ASN A 107 13.87 1.23 10.35
C ASN A 107 13.05 2.47 9.97
N VAL A 108 12.18 2.94 10.86
CA VAL A 108 11.31 4.10 10.60
C VAL A 108 12.09 5.40 10.49
N ASP A 109 13.23 5.52 11.16
CA ASP A 109 14.05 6.74 11.11
C ASP A 109 14.66 6.95 9.71
N GLU A 110 14.92 5.86 8.99
CA GLU A 110 15.46 5.86 7.63
C GLU A 110 14.36 5.88 6.56
N ASN A 111 13.11 5.56 6.92
CA ASN A 111 11.98 5.37 6.00
C ASN A 111 10.74 6.13 6.48
N LEU A 112 10.89 7.43 6.78
CA LEU A 112 9.84 8.28 7.36
C LEU A 112 8.59 8.39 6.46
N GLU A 113 8.76 8.46 5.15
CA GLU A 113 7.66 8.53 4.20
C GLU A 113 6.80 7.28 4.28
N LEU A 114 7.43 6.11 4.20
CA LEU A 114 6.74 4.83 4.31
C LEU A 114 6.04 4.67 5.68
N ALA A 115 6.69 5.07 6.77
CA ALA A 115 6.08 5.06 8.09
C ALA A 115 4.86 5.99 8.17
N GLY A 116 4.90 7.13 7.46
CA GLY A 116 3.78 8.05 7.31
C GLY A 116 2.60 7.44 6.54
N ASP A 117 2.86 6.78 5.42
CA ASP A 117 1.85 6.14 4.57
C ASP A 117 1.07 5.07 5.34
N TYR A 118 1.79 4.27 6.13
CA TYR A 118 1.17 3.25 7.00
C TYR A 118 0.74 3.76 8.38
N LYS A 119 0.84 5.09 8.62
CA LYS A 119 0.39 5.76 9.86
C LYS A 119 1.02 5.17 11.12
N ILE A 120 2.32 4.88 11.04
CA ILE A 120 3.07 4.32 12.16
C ILE A 120 3.28 5.40 13.22
N GLY A 121 2.41 5.45 14.23
CA GLY A 121 2.45 6.43 15.32
C GLY A 121 3.10 5.94 16.61
N SER A 122 3.44 4.66 16.69
CA SER A 122 4.04 4.04 17.88
C SER A 122 4.93 2.88 17.52
N LEU A 123 5.96 2.61 18.32
CA LEU A 123 6.89 1.51 18.10
C LEU A 123 6.93 0.54 19.28
N PRO A 124 7.12 -0.75 19.03
CA PRO A 124 7.08 -1.40 17.72
C PRO A 124 5.67 -1.46 17.15
N THR A 125 5.54 -1.40 15.85
CA THR A 125 4.31 -1.75 15.13
C THR A 125 4.62 -2.88 14.16
N VAL A 126 3.82 -3.93 14.23
CA VAL A 126 3.95 -5.11 13.36
C VAL A 126 2.73 -5.22 12.49
N MET A 127 2.93 -5.28 11.19
CA MET A 127 1.86 -5.42 10.18
C MET A 127 2.08 -6.69 9.36
N ALA A 128 1.00 -7.33 8.97
CA ALA A 128 1.04 -8.47 8.06
C ALA A 128 0.45 -8.08 6.72
N PHE A 129 1.14 -8.46 5.65
CA PHE A 129 0.74 -8.23 4.26
C PHE A 129 0.50 -9.54 3.55
N ARG A 130 -0.52 -9.54 2.67
CA ARG A 130 -0.82 -10.67 1.80
C ARG A 130 -1.41 -10.15 0.49
N GLY A 131 -0.79 -10.56 -0.63
CA GLY A 131 -1.25 -10.14 -1.95
C GLY A 131 -1.24 -8.63 -2.16
N GLY A 132 -0.28 -7.91 -1.55
CA GLY A 132 -0.14 -6.48 -1.66
C GLY A 132 -0.98 -5.65 -0.68
N GLU A 133 -1.79 -6.29 0.18
CA GLU A 133 -2.70 -5.59 1.08
C GLU A 133 -2.36 -5.89 2.55
N PRO A 134 -2.46 -4.90 3.45
CA PRO A 134 -2.32 -5.12 4.87
C PRO A 134 -3.55 -5.89 5.40
N VAL A 135 -3.33 -7.06 5.98
CA VAL A 135 -4.40 -7.95 6.47
C VAL A 135 -4.54 -7.94 7.98
N ALA A 136 -3.49 -7.63 8.73
CA ALA A 136 -3.51 -7.60 10.19
C ALA A 136 -2.41 -6.70 10.74
N ALA A 137 -2.58 -6.20 11.95
CA ALA A 137 -1.56 -5.43 12.64
C ALA A 137 -1.70 -5.51 14.16
N PHE A 138 -0.59 -5.33 14.86
CA PHE A 138 -0.59 -5.05 16.29
C PHE A 138 0.49 -4.03 16.65
N ILE A 139 0.29 -3.36 17.78
CA ILE A 139 1.20 -2.34 18.30
C ILE A 139 1.71 -2.79 19.68
N GLY A 140 3.00 -2.53 19.93
CA GLY A 140 3.65 -2.80 21.21
C GLY A 140 4.07 -4.25 21.39
N MET A 141 4.54 -4.53 22.59
CA MET A 141 5.00 -5.88 22.98
C MET A 141 3.85 -6.88 23.07
N ARG A 142 4.10 -8.09 22.64
CA ARG A 142 3.20 -9.24 22.79
C ARG A 142 3.94 -10.42 23.42
N PRO A 143 3.26 -11.26 24.20
CA PRO A 143 3.86 -12.50 24.69
C PRO A 143 4.15 -13.45 23.52
N PRO A 144 5.18 -14.31 23.65
CA PRO A 144 5.60 -15.21 22.56
C PRO A 144 4.47 -16.07 21.99
N ALA A 145 3.57 -16.55 22.84
CA ALA A 145 2.41 -17.34 22.37
C ALA A 145 1.47 -16.55 21.46
N ALA A 146 1.19 -15.27 21.79
CA ALA A 146 0.36 -14.41 20.95
C ALA A 146 1.04 -14.01 19.63
N ILE A 147 2.38 -13.91 19.62
CA ILE A 147 3.16 -13.69 18.40
C ILE A 147 3.06 -14.94 17.49
N ALA A 148 3.24 -16.12 18.06
CA ALA A 148 3.14 -17.38 17.29
C ALA A 148 1.74 -17.59 16.72
N GLU A 149 0.68 -17.27 17.49
CA GLU A 149 -0.70 -17.32 17.04
C GLU A 149 -0.95 -16.32 15.88
N PHE A 150 -0.53 -15.06 16.03
CA PHE A 150 -0.61 -14.06 14.97
C PHE A 150 0.06 -14.53 13.68
N ILE A 151 1.27 -15.08 13.77
CA ILE A 151 2.01 -15.58 12.61
C ILE A 151 1.29 -16.77 11.96
N LYS A 152 0.73 -17.67 12.77
CA LYS A 152 -0.05 -18.81 12.30
C LYS A 152 -1.30 -18.36 11.55
N ASP A 153 -2.07 -17.43 12.11
CA ASP A 153 -3.29 -16.90 11.48
C ASP A 153 -2.96 -16.20 10.15
N VAL A 154 -1.87 -15.45 10.13
CA VAL A 154 -1.35 -14.84 8.88
C VAL A 154 -0.96 -15.92 7.86
N ALA A 155 -0.31 -16.99 8.27
CA ALA A 155 0.08 -18.08 7.37
C ALA A 155 -1.13 -18.84 6.80
N GLU A 156 -2.18 -19.03 7.61
CA GLU A 156 -3.38 -19.81 7.26
C GLU A 156 -4.46 -18.97 6.55
N GLY A 157 -4.30 -17.64 6.52
CA GLY A 157 -5.31 -16.79 5.92
C GLY A 157 -6.57 -16.61 6.74
N THR A 158 -6.54 -17.01 8.00
CA THR A 158 -7.64 -16.80 8.93
C THR A 158 -7.77 -15.31 9.25
N GLU A 159 -8.99 -14.84 9.45
CA GLU A 159 -9.25 -13.50 9.95
C GLU A 159 -8.54 -13.33 11.28
N VAL A 160 -7.43 -12.57 11.27
CA VAL A 160 -6.75 -12.24 12.52
C VAL A 160 -7.69 -11.35 13.32
N GLY A 161 -8.25 -11.89 14.37
CA GLY A 161 -9.13 -11.14 15.25
C GLY A 161 -8.47 -9.85 15.64
N SER A 162 -9.10 -8.71 15.34
CA SER A 162 -8.63 -7.36 15.66
C SER A 162 -8.62 -7.18 17.19
N ALA A 163 -7.64 -7.80 17.85
CA ALA A 163 -7.39 -7.59 19.27
C ALA A 163 -6.80 -6.18 19.43
N GLY A 164 -7.66 -5.17 19.53
CA GLY A 164 -7.24 -3.83 19.84
C GLY A 164 -7.97 -2.68 19.17
N ARG A 165 -9.24 -2.86 18.79
CA ARG A 165 -10.10 -1.69 18.59
C ARG A 165 -10.67 -1.29 19.95
N SER A 166 -9.87 -0.59 20.78
CA SER A 166 -10.40 0.11 21.92
C SER A 166 -11.34 1.22 21.41
N LYS A 167 -12.58 1.17 21.89
CA LYS A 167 -13.58 2.23 21.74
C LYS A 167 -13.08 3.54 22.31
#